data_6e59aa8db0f03f65afd2b8c9f8f1e287
#
_entry.id   6e59aa8db0f03f65afd2b8c9f8f1e287
#
_cell.length_a   1.000
_cell.length_b   1.000
_cell.length_c   1.000
_cell.angle_alpha   90.00
_cell.angle_beta   90.00
_cell.angle_gamma   90.00
#
_symmetry.space_group_name_H-M   'P 1'
#
loop_
_entity.id
_entity.type
_entity.pdbx_description
1 polymer ?
#
loop_
_entity_poly.entity_id
_entity_poly.type
_entity_poly.pdbx_seq_one_letter_code
_entity_poly.pdbx_strand_id
1 'polypeptide(L)'
;MNKRNLAIDLFRGLTMALMVFVNDFWAILDVPHWMEHFKTMEDGMGLSDIVYPMFLFAMGMSVPYAIERRYAKGYTGEETIRHIFSRTVALLLMGAFIVNSEAGVAWNKGIYWLLMVAGFFLVWNQYPKDFRPAKGLRIAGTVLLTGLALAYRSPDGGLFRSIWWGILGQIGWMYLFAALAYLLCRS
;
A
#
# COMPACT_ATOMS: atom_id res chain seq x y z
N MET A 1 -17.36 12.19 -21.63
CA MET A 1 -16.28 11.17 -21.68
C MET A 1 -15.05 11.76 -21.00
N ASN A 2 -14.75 11.36 -19.76
CA ASN A 2 -13.51 11.77 -19.10
C ASN A 2 -12.35 11.10 -19.82
N LYS A 3 -11.62 11.86 -20.63
CA LYS A 3 -10.45 11.36 -21.35
C LYS A 3 -9.43 10.89 -20.31
N ARG A 4 -9.06 9.63 -20.43
CA ARG A 4 -7.97 9.04 -19.62
C ARG A 4 -6.71 9.89 -19.86
N ASN A 5 -6.11 10.41 -18.80
CA ASN A 5 -4.88 11.18 -18.93
C ASN A 5 -3.70 10.22 -19.04
N LEU A 6 -3.28 9.98 -20.29
CA LEU A 6 -2.21 9.03 -20.59
C LEU A 6 -0.88 9.42 -19.92
N ALA A 7 -0.60 10.71 -19.76
CA ALA A 7 0.62 11.19 -19.12
C ALA A 7 0.71 10.75 -17.65
N ILE A 8 -0.40 10.84 -16.90
CA ILE A 8 -0.45 10.37 -15.50
C ILE A 8 -0.30 8.86 -15.44
N ASP A 9 -0.94 8.11 -16.32
CA ASP A 9 -0.84 6.65 -16.35
C ASP A 9 0.60 6.20 -16.69
N LEU A 10 1.26 6.85 -17.65
CA LEU A 10 2.66 6.58 -18.00
C LEU A 10 3.61 6.94 -16.85
N PHE A 11 3.41 8.11 -16.23
CA PHE A 11 4.23 8.54 -15.10
C PHE A 11 4.11 7.57 -13.91
N ARG A 12 2.89 7.12 -13.59
CA ARG A 12 2.68 6.08 -12.57
C ARG A 12 3.35 4.76 -12.92
N GLY A 13 3.22 4.32 -14.18
CA GLY A 13 3.88 3.09 -14.65
C GLY A 13 5.40 3.19 -14.54
N LEU A 14 5.96 4.32 -14.94
CA LEU A 14 7.40 4.58 -14.83
C LEU A 14 7.87 4.58 -13.38
N THR A 15 7.17 5.31 -12.49
CA THR A 15 7.54 5.36 -11.06
C THR A 15 7.42 4.00 -10.38
N MET A 16 6.44 3.17 -10.76
CA MET A 16 6.35 1.80 -10.27
C MET A 16 7.51 0.92 -10.76
N ALA A 17 7.87 1.02 -12.04
CA ALA A 17 9.02 0.29 -12.60
C ALA A 17 10.33 0.71 -11.93
N LEU A 18 10.53 2.01 -11.73
CA LEU A 18 11.70 2.53 -11.00
C LEU A 18 11.71 2.08 -9.54
N MET A 19 10.56 2.01 -8.87
CA MET A 19 10.49 1.53 -7.49
C MET A 19 10.91 0.06 -7.38
N VAL A 20 10.48 -0.80 -8.30
CA VAL A 20 10.96 -2.20 -8.36
C VAL A 20 12.46 -2.23 -8.61
N PHE A 21 12.95 -1.45 -9.57
CA PHE A 21 14.36 -1.38 -9.95
C PHE A 21 15.25 -0.95 -8.77
N VAL A 22 14.93 0.13 -8.05
CA VAL A 22 15.75 0.61 -6.93
C VAL A 22 15.67 -0.31 -5.71
N ASN A 23 14.57 -1.04 -5.54
CA ASN A 23 14.45 -2.01 -4.46
C ASN A 23 15.36 -3.24 -4.64
N ASP A 24 15.77 -3.55 -5.87
CA ASP A 24 16.69 -4.66 -6.14
C ASP A 24 18.17 -4.31 -5.84
N PHE A 25 18.49 -3.02 -5.60
CA PHE A 25 19.87 -2.61 -5.30
C PHE A 25 20.45 -3.25 -4.03
N TRP A 26 19.61 -3.67 -3.09
CA TRP A 26 20.06 -4.42 -1.91
C TRP A 26 20.73 -5.76 -2.24
N ALA A 27 20.46 -6.30 -3.43
CA ALA A 27 21.02 -7.58 -3.89
C ALA A 27 22.23 -7.40 -4.81
N ILE A 28 22.58 -6.17 -5.20
CA ILE A 28 23.61 -5.86 -6.17
C ILE A 28 24.84 -5.30 -5.43
N LEU A 29 26.02 -5.81 -5.74
CA LEU A 29 27.28 -5.28 -5.25
C LEU A 29 27.76 -4.14 -6.16
N ASP A 30 28.45 -3.15 -5.57
CA ASP A 30 29.08 -2.03 -6.27
C ASP A 30 28.09 -1.16 -7.09
N VAL A 31 26.90 -0.92 -6.54
CA VAL A 31 25.97 0.06 -7.13
C VAL A 31 26.61 1.46 -7.06
N PRO A 32 26.53 2.27 -8.15
CA PRO A 32 27.03 3.64 -8.11
C PRO A 32 26.36 4.47 -7.01
N HIS A 33 27.13 5.21 -6.23
CA HIS A 33 26.66 5.95 -5.06
C HIS A 33 25.44 6.88 -5.34
N TRP A 34 25.42 7.51 -6.51
CA TRP A 34 24.30 8.38 -6.91
C TRP A 34 22.96 7.63 -7.14
N MET A 35 23.01 6.28 -7.25
CA MET A 35 21.80 5.45 -7.41
C MET A 35 21.29 4.92 -6.06
N GLU A 36 22.15 4.83 -5.05
CA GLU A 36 21.81 4.31 -3.73
C GLU A 36 21.01 5.31 -2.89
N HIS A 37 20.56 4.86 -1.72
CA HIS A 37 20.09 5.74 -0.66
C HIS A 37 21.27 6.42 0.03
N PHE A 38 21.24 7.75 0.11
CA PHE A 38 22.21 8.50 0.89
C PHE A 38 22.04 8.21 2.38
N LYS A 39 23.15 8.11 3.11
CA LYS A 39 23.13 7.89 4.55
C LYS A 39 22.63 9.13 5.28
N THR A 40 22.03 8.94 6.45
CA THR A 40 21.42 10.01 7.25
C THR A 40 22.35 11.21 7.55
N MET A 41 23.67 10.99 7.51
CA MET A 41 24.68 12.04 7.78
C MET A 41 25.35 12.59 6.50
N GLU A 42 24.94 12.13 5.33
CA GLU A 42 25.46 12.59 4.05
C GLU A 42 24.50 13.65 3.48
N ASP A 43 25.05 14.79 3.09
CA ASP A 43 24.28 15.85 2.42
C ASP A 43 24.20 15.52 0.92
N GLY A 44 23.09 14.95 0.52
CA GLY A 44 22.86 14.54 -0.86
C GLY A 44 21.53 13.79 -1.03
N MET A 45 21.21 13.47 -2.28
CA MET A 45 20.00 12.74 -2.65
C MET A 45 20.30 11.82 -3.83
N GLY A 46 20.16 10.52 -3.62
CA GLY A 46 20.33 9.52 -4.66
C GLY A 46 19.05 9.28 -5.46
N LEU A 47 19.17 8.51 -6.55
CA LEU A 47 18.03 8.10 -7.35
C LEU A 47 16.96 7.39 -6.48
N SER A 48 17.39 6.49 -5.61
CA SER A 48 16.51 5.71 -4.73
C SER A 48 15.70 6.60 -3.80
N ASP A 49 16.25 7.74 -3.36
CA ASP A 49 15.55 8.68 -2.47
C ASP A 49 14.42 9.44 -3.19
N ILE A 50 14.55 9.64 -4.50
CA ILE A 50 13.60 10.43 -5.30
C ILE A 50 12.41 9.57 -5.76
N VAL A 51 12.63 8.30 -6.03
CA VAL A 51 11.62 7.43 -6.67
C VAL A 51 10.35 7.30 -5.83
N TYR A 52 10.49 7.14 -4.52
CA TYR A 52 9.33 7.01 -3.64
C TYR A 52 8.49 8.30 -3.56
N PRO A 53 9.05 9.49 -3.34
CA PRO A 53 8.31 10.75 -3.44
C PRO A 53 7.64 10.96 -4.81
N MET A 54 8.31 10.62 -5.91
CA MET A 54 7.70 10.67 -7.25
C MET A 54 6.46 9.78 -7.37
N PHE A 55 6.52 8.57 -6.81
CA PHE A 55 5.38 7.67 -6.77
C PHE A 55 4.21 8.23 -5.95
N LEU A 56 4.48 8.80 -4.78
CA LEU A 56 3.46 9.46 -3.96
C LEU A 56 2.82 10.64 -4.68
N PHE A 57 3.61 11.44 -5.38
CA PHE A 57 3.13 12.55 -6.20
C PHE A 57 2.22 12.06 -7.34
N ALA A 58 2.67 11.03 -8.09
CA ALA A 58 1.88 10.41 -9.15
C ALA A 58 0.54 9.86 -8.64
N MET A 59 0.56 9.26 -7.45
CA MET A 59 -0.64 8.78 -6.79
C MET A 59 -1.58 9.94 -6.45
N GLY A 60 -1.07 11.01 -5.83
CA GLY A 60 -1.85 12.20 -5.49
C GLY A 60 -2.54 12.81 -6.70
N MET A 61 -1.82 12.98 -7.82
CA MET A 61 -2.40 13.44 -9.09
C MET A 61 -3.50 12.53 -9.64
N SER A 62 -3.47 11.24 -9.32
CA SER A 62 -4.44 10.25 -9.82
C SER A 62 -5.75 10.26 -9.04
N VAL A 63 -5.74 10.73 -7.80
CA VAL A 63 -6.90 10.68 -6.89
C VAL A 63 -8.11 11.44 -7.45
N PRO A 64 -7.99 12.69 -7.95
CA PRO A 64 -9.11 13.42 -8.54
C PRO A 64 -9.79 12.63 -9.67
N TYR A 65 -9.00 12.07 -10.58
CA TYR A 65 -9.53 11.29 -11.71
C TYR A 65 -10.25 10.02 -11.25
N ALA A 66 -9.74 9.37 -10.21
CA ALA A 66 -10.37 8.18 -9.63
C ALA A 66 -11.72 8.52 -9.00
N ILE A 67 -11.81 9.63 -8.27
CA ILE A 67 -13.06 10.11 -7.63
C ILE A 67 -14.07 10.53 -8.69
N GLU A 68 -13.67 11.35 -9.69
CA GLU A 68 -14.56 11.76 -10.77
C GLU A 68 -15.11 10.57 -11.56
N ARG A 69 -14.27 9.57 -11.82
CA ARG A 69 -14.71 8.34 -12.47
C ARG A 69 -15.75 7.57 -11.66
N ARG A 70 -15.70 7.63 -10.32
CA ARG A 70 -16.72 7.01 -9.46
C ARG A 70 -18.04 7.75 -9.58
N TYR A 71 -18.02 9.08 -9.51
CA TYR A 71 -19.22 9.90 -9.71
C TYR A 71 -19.83 9.72 -11.10
N ALA A 72 -19.00 9.66 -12.14
CA ALA A 72 -19.45 9.37 -13.51
C ALA A 72 -20.10 7.97 -13.67
N LYS A 73 -19.79 7.03 -12.77
CA LYS A 73 -20.45 5.71 -12.70
C LYS A 73 -21.72 5.70 -11.85
N GLY A 74 -22.16 6.84 -11.32
CA GLY A 74 -23.37 6.97 -10.51
C GLY A 74 -23.20 6.67 -9.02
N TYR A 75 -21.98 6.51 -8.50
CA TYR A 75 -21.76 6.36 -7.06
C TYR A 75 -22.07 7.66 -6.32
N THR A 76 -22.69 7.54 -5.15
CA THR A 76 -23.00 8.67 -4.27
C THR A 76 -21.76 9.17 -3.52
N GLY A 77 -21.84 10.37 -2.93
CA GLY A 77 -20.78 10.91 -2.08
C GLY A 77 -20.45 10.00 -0.91
N GLU A 78 -21.47 9.49 -0.23
CA GLU A 78 -21.31 8.58 0.91
C GLU A 78 -20.61 7.28 0.51
N GLU A 79 -21.00 6.66 -0.60
CA GLU A 79 -20.36 5.46 -1.13
C GLU A 79 -18.89 5.71 -1.51
N THR A 80 -18.61 6.91 -2.00
CA THR A 80 -17.23 7.31 -2.35
C THR A 80 -16.39 7.50 -1.09
N ILE A 81 -16.90 8.19 -0.07
CA ILE A 81 -16.22 8.35 1.22
C ILE A 81 -15.98 6.99 1.89
N ARG A 82 -16.99 6.13 1.96
CA ARG A 82 -16.85 4.78 2.51
C ARG A 82 -15.76 3.97 1.78
N HIS A 83 -15.69 4.11 0.46
CA HIS A 83 -14.64 3.45 -0.32
C HIS A 83 -13.23 3.99 -0.02
N ILE A 84 -13.10 5.32 0.13
CA ILE A 84 -11.83 5.96 0.50
C ILE A 84 -11.36 5.42 1.84
N PHE A 85 -12.20 5.44 2.86
CA PHE A 85 -11.86 4.92 4.19
C PHE A 85 -11.52 3.43 4.18
N SER A 86 -12.34 2.61 3.50
CA SER A 86 -12.09 1.17 3.38
C SER A 86 -10.73 0.87 2.72
N ARG A 87 -10.37 1.62 1.67
CA ARG A 87 -9.08 1.47 1.00
C ARG A 87 -7.93 1.94 1.87
N THR A 88 -8.08 3.05 2.58
CA THR A 88 -7.10 3.54 3.54
C THR A 88 -6.82 2.51 4.62
N VAL A 89 -7.87 2.01 5.27
CA VAL A 89 -7.74 0.98 6.33
C VAL A 89 -7.04 -0.28 5.79
N ALA A 90 -7.39 -0.71 4.57
CA ALA A 90 -6.72 -1.84 3.94
C ALA A 90 -5.21 -1.62 3.78
N LEU A 91 -4.81 -0.45 3.26
CA LEU A 91 -3.38 -0.10 3.08
C LEU A 91 -2.64 0.01 4.40
N LEU A 92 -3.25 0.62 5.43
CA LEU A 92 -2.67 0.73 6.77
C LEU A 92 -2.47 -0.65 7.40
N LEU A 93 -3.47 -1.52 7.34
CA LEU A 93 -3.37 -2.88 7.87
C LEU A 93 -2.32 -3.71 7.14
N MET A 94 -2.35 -3.71 5.80
CA MET A 94 -1.33 -4.40 5.01
C MET A 94 0.08 -3.87 5.33
N GLY A 95 0.23 -2.55 5.44
CA GLY A 95 1.49 -1.90 5.80
C GLY A 95 2.00 -2.33 7.17
N ALA A 96 1.14 -2.36 8.19
CA ALA A 96 1.51 -2.81 9.53
C ALA A 96 1.98 -4.27 9.54
N PHE A 97 1.32 -5.16 8.79
CA PHE A 97 1.75 -6.56 8.68
C PHE A 97 3.11 -6.70 8.00
N ILE A 98 3.34 -5.97 6.91
CA ILE A 98 4.61 -6.01 6.17
C ILE A 98 5.76 -5.52 7.05
N VAL A 99 5.61 -4.36 7.71
CA VAL A 99 6.67 -3.81 8.58
C VAL A 99 7.00 -4.76 9.74
N ASN A 100 6.00 -5.38 10.37
CA ASN A 100 6.27 -6.37 11.41
C ASN A 100 7.00 -7.60 10.84
N SER A 101 6.65 -8.06 9.64
CA SER A 101 7.32 -9.20 9.00
C SER A 101 8.76 -8.90 8.59
N GLU A 102 9.06 -7.65 8.22
CA GLU A 102 10.42 -7.17 7.91
C GLU A 102 11.28 -7.09 9.18
N ALA A 103 10.72 -6.63 10.28
CA ALA A 103 11.39 -6.62 11.59
C ALA A 103 11.79 -8.03 12.08
N GLY A 104 11.24 -9.06 11.45
CA GLY A 104 11.52 -10.46 11.73
C GLY A 104 10.38 -11.16 12.46
N VAL A 105 10.37 -12.48 12.34
CA VAL A 105 9.38 -13.36 12.98
C VAL A 105 10.14 -14.46 13.70
N ALA A 106 9.84 -14.70 14.98
CA ALA A 106 10.53 -15.68 15.81
C ALA A 106 10.37 -17.14 15.34
N TRP A 107 9.35 -17.41 14.54
CA TRP A 107 9.10 -18.71 13.92
C TRP A 107 9.32 -18.63 12.39
N ASN A 108 8.88 -19.60 11.62
CA ASN A 108 9.18 -19.68 10.18
C ASN A 108 8.66 -18.47 9.39
N LYS A 109 9.56 -17.57 9.00
CA LYS A 109 9.25 -16.33 8.24
C LYS A 109 8.53 -16.63 6.93
N GLY A 110 8.90 -17.69 6.21
CA GLY A 110 8.28 -18.06 4.94
C GLY A 110 6.82 -18.45 5.11
N ILE A 111 6.50 -19.25 6.14
CA ILE A 111 5.12 -19.63 6.46
C ILE A 111 4.31 -18.41 6.86
N TYR A 112 4.87 -17.51 7.67
CA TYR A 112 4.20 -16.26 8.06
C TYR A 112 3.85 -15.42 6.85
N TRP A 113 4.80 -15.23 5.92
CA TRP A 113 4.59 -14.50 4.68
C TRP A 113 3.49 -15.12 3.80
N LEU A 114 3.52 -16.43 3.63
CA LEU A 114 2.53 -17.16 2.84
C LEU A 114 1.12 -16.98 3.40
N LEU A 115 0.96 -17.16 4.73
CA LEU A 115 -0.33 -17.02 5.40
C LEU A 115 -0.81 -15.55 5.40
N MET A 116 0.09 -14.59 5.56
CA MET A 116 -0.21 -13.16 5.49
C MET A 116 -0.75 -12.79 4.10
N VAL A 117 -0.05 -13.18 3.04
CA VAL A 117 -0.47 -12.92 1.65
C VAL A 117 -1.79 -13.61 1.36
N ALA A 118 -1.97 -14.88 1.76
CA ALA A 118 -3.24 -15.58 1.62
C ALA A 118 -4.38 -14.85 2.34
N GLY A 119 -4.14 -14.37 3.55
CA GLY A 119 -5.10 -13.56 4.31
C GLY A 119 -5.48 -12.27 3.59
N PHE A 120 -4.52 -11.56 3.01
CA PHE A 120 -4.78 -10.36 2.21
C PHE A 120 -5.67 -10.66 1.00
N PHE A 121 -5.37 -11.73 0.25
CA PHE A 121 -6.21 -12.15 -0.87
C PHE A 121 -7.63 -12.52 -0.41
N LEU A 122 -7.78 -13.28 0.66
CA LEU A 122 -9.10 -13.68 1.16
C LEU A 122 -9.96 -12.47 1.57
N VAL A 123 -9.39 -11.46 2.19
CA VAL A 123 -10.13 -10.29 2.70
C VAL A 123 -10.45 -9.30 1.58
N TRP A 124 -9.45 -8.93 0.75
CA TRP A 124 -9.57 -7.79 -0.18
C TRP A 124 -9.79 -8.17 -1.64
N ASN A 125 -9.88 -9.48 -1.95
CA ASN A 125 -10.22 -9.90 -3.30
C ASN A 125 -11.64 -9.47 -3.71
N GLN A 126 -11.79 -9.16 -5.00
CA GLN A 126 -13.09 -8.86 -5.60
C GLN A 126 -13.76 -10.17 -6.04
N TYR A 127 -14.66 -10.65 -5.21
CA TYR A 127 -15.45 -11.84 -5.53
C TYR A 127 -16.62 -11.48 -6.45
N PRO A 128 -16.98 -12.34 -7.43
CA PRO A 128 -18.19 -12.17 -8.23
C PRO A 128 -19.44 -12.07 -7.34
N LYS A 129 -20.44 -11.31 -7.79
CA LYS A 129 -21.68 -11.06 -6.99
C LYS A 129 -22.41 -12.35 -6.61
N ASP A 130 -22.38 -13.34 -7.50
CA ASP A 130 -23.08 -14.63 -7.33
C ASP A 130 -22.28 -15.68 -6.56
N PHE A 131 -21.06 -15.34 -6.14
CA PHE A 131 -20.18 -16.27 -5.44
C PHE A 131 -20.55 -16.36 -3.96
N ARG A 132 -21.41 -17.35 -3.64
CA ARG A 132 -21.93 -17.58 -2.28
C ARG A 132 -20.89 -17.65 -1.15
N PRO A 133 -19.70 -18.29 -1.32
CA PRO A 133 -18.71 -18.41 -0.25
C PRO A 133 -17.92 -17.13 0.03
N ALA A 134 -18.12 -16.03 -0.74
CA ALA A 134 -17.36 -14.77 -0.59
C ALA A 134 -17.35 -14.21 0.84
N LYS A 135 -18.49 -14.26 1.55
CA LYS A 135 -18.58 -13.82 2.95
C LYS A 135 -17.76 -14.72 3.87
N GLY A 136 -17.86 -16.03 3.71
CA GLY A 136 -17.11 -17.01 4.49
C GLY A 136 -15.61 -16.86 4.29
N LEU A 137 -15.16 -16.66 3.04
CA LEU A 137 -13.75 -16.46 2.73
C LEU A 137 -13.19 -15.15 3.33
N ARG A 138 -13.96 -14.06 3.32
CA ARG A 138 -13.56 -12.81 3.98
C ARG A 138 -13.46 -12.98 5.50
N ILE A 139 -14.41 -13.67 6.12
CA ILE A 139 -14.37 -13.97 7.54
C ILE A 139 -13.15 -14.84 7.86
N ALA A 140 -12.93 -15.91 7.10
CA ALA A 140 -11.76 -16.78 7.26
C ALA A 140 -10.44 -16.01 7.12
N GLY A 141 -10.33 -15.11 6.12
CA GLY A 141 -9.17 -14.24 5.95
C GLY A 141 -8.98 -13.28 7.12
N THR A 142 -10.06 -12.68 7.65
CA THR A 142 -9.99 -11.80 8.82
C THR A 142 -9.56 -12.57 10.06
N VAL A 143 -10.11 -13.75 10.32
CA VAL A 143 -9.71 -14.63 11.42
C VAL A 143 -8.25 -15.04 11.28
N LEU A 144 -7.82 -15.41 10.07
CA LEU A 144 -6.42 -15.76 9.78
C LEU A 144 -5.47 -14.60 10.11
N LEU A 145 -5.75 -13.38 9.60
CA LEU A 145 -4.91 -12.21 9.87
C LEU A 145 -4.91 -11.84 11.35
N THR A 146 -6.06 -11.87 12.02
CA THR A 146 -6.14 -11.62 13.45
C THR A 146 -5.33 -12.67 14.23
N GLY A 147 -5.45 -13.94 13.89
CA GLY A 147 -4.66 -15.03 14.47
C GLY A 147 -3.16 -14.83 14.25
N LEU A 148 -2.74 -14.43 13.05
CA LEU A 148 -1.34 -14.11 12.73
C LEU A 148 -0.81 -12.92 13.56
N ALA A 149 -1.61 -11.88 13.74
CA ALA A 149 -1.22 -10.72 14.56
C ALA A 149 -1.05 -11.12 16.03
N LEU A 150 -1.95 -11.96 16.57
CA LEU A 150 -1.86 -12.47 17.95
C LEU A 150 -0.72 -13.47 18.16
N ALA A 151 -0.46 -14.31 17.16
CA ALA A 151 0.63 -15.29 17.16
C ALA A 151 2.00 -14.67 16.84
N TYR A 152 2.03 -13.44 16.35
CA TYR A 152 3.27 -12.75 16.00
C TYR A 152 4.16 -12.59 17.25
N ARG A 153 5.44 -12.92 17.07
CA ARG A 153 6.52 -12.61 18.01
C ARG A 153 7.72 -12.18 17.21
N SER A 154 8.31 -11.04 17.57
CA SER A 154 9.60 -10.64 17.00
C SER A 154 10.72 -11.54 17.54
N PRO A 155 11.90 -11.58 16.92
CA PRO A 155 13.07 -12.29 17.46
C PRO A 155 13.41 -11.89 18.90
N ASP A 156 13.14 -10.63 19.27
CA ASP A 156 13.38 -10.07 20.60
C ASP A 156 12.19 -10.30 21.57
N GLY A 157 11.21 -11.14 21.21
CA GLY A 157 10.03 -11.43 22.01
C GLY A 157 8.92 -10.37 21.96
N GLY A 158 9.08 -9.33 21.17
CA GLY A 158 8.09 -8.27 21.02
C GLY A 158 6.79 -8.75 20.36
N LEU A 159 5.67 -8.08 20.71
CA LEU A 159 4.36 -8.32 20.13
C LEU A 159 4.17 -7.55 18.83
N PHE A 160 3.11 -7.90 18.09
CA PHE A 160 2.67 -7.15 16.90
C PHE A 160 2.45 -5.67 17.24
N ARG A 161 3.09 -4.78 16.48
CA ARG A 161 3.00 -3.33 16.67
C ARG A 161 2.20 -2.70 15.53
N SER A 162 1.33 -1.77 15.87
CA SER A 162 0.60 -0.96 14.89
C SER A 162 1.53 0.12 14.31
N ILE A 163 2.44 -0.29 13.44
CA ILE A 163 3.38 0.62 12.78
C ILE A 163 2.75 1.10 11.47
N TRP A 164 2.35 2.36 11.44
CA TRP A 164 1.60 2.98 10.34
C TRP A 164 2.51 3.72 9.34
N TRP A 165 3.81 3.75 9.61
CA TRP A 165 4.80 4.55 8.87
C TRP A 165 5.61 3.76 7.83
N GLY A 166 5.31 2.50 7.61
CA GLY A 166 5.86 1.75 6.49
C GLY A 166 5.36 2.28 5.14
N ILE A 167 5.98 1.88 4.04
CA ILE A 167 5.68 2.35 2.67
C ILE A 167 4.18 2.30 2.37
N LEU A 168 3.51 1.16 2.59
CA LEU A 168 2.07 1.04 2.35
C LEU A 168 1.24 1.90 3.31
N GLY A 169 1.66 2.04 4.56
CA GLY A 169 1.00 2.90 5.53
C GLY A 169 1.05 4.38 5.12
N GLN A 170 2.21 4.86 4.70
CA GLN A 170 2.36 6.21 4.17
C GLN A 170 1.51 6.44 2.91
N ILE A 171 1.47 5.45 1.99
CA ILE A 171 0.58 5.48 0.82
C ILE A 171 -0.89 5.60 1.27
N GLY A 172 -1.30 4.86 2.31
CA GLY A 172 -2.65 4.91 2.88
C GLY A 172 -3.00 6.30 3.39
N TRP A 173 -2.11 6.92 4.17
CA TRP A 173 -2.30 8.28 4.68
C TRP A 173 -2.33 9.32 3.56
N MET A 174 -1.38 9.28 2.63
CA MET A 174 -1.35 10.21 1.50
C MET A 174 -2.60 10.09 0.62
N TYR A 175 -3.07 8.87 0.38
CA TYR A 175 -4.32 8.64 -0.33
C TYR A 175 -5.52 9.25 0.39
N LEU A 176 -5.63 9.07 1.71
CA LEU A 176 -6.70 9.63 2.52
C LEU A 176 -6.70 11.17 2.44
N PHE A 177 -5.55 11.80 2.75
CA PHE A 177 -5.46 13.25 2.75
C PHE A 177 -5.69 13.86 1.37
N ALA A 178 -5.12 13.28 0.31
CA ALA A 178 -5.34 13.73 -1.05
C ALA A 178 -6.83 13.62 -1.47
N ALA A 179 -7.48 12.52 -1.10
CA ALA A 179 -8.89 12.30 -1.40
C ALA A 179 -9.81 13.25 -0.63
N LEU A 180 -9.56 13.47 0.66
CA LEU A 180 -10.33 14.41 1.48
C LEU A 180 -10.13 15.85 1.02
N ALA A 181 -8.89 16.27 0.76
CA ALA A 181 -8.59 17.60 0.24
C ALA A 181 -9.32 17.84 -1.09
N TYR A 182 -9.28 16.87 -2.00
CA TYR A 182 -10.01 16.98 -3.25
C TYR A 182 -11.53 17.09 -3.06
N LEU A 183 -12.12 16.28 -2.17
CA LEU A 183 -13.57 16.35 -1.89
C LEU A 183 -13.97 17.70 -1.30
N LEU A 184 -13.15 18.29 -0.42
CA LEU A 184 -13.37 19.61 0.17
C LEU A 184 -13.26 20.73 -0.87
N CYS A 185 -12.31 20.66 -1.80
CA CYS A 185 -12.13 21.67 -2.86
C CYS A 185 -13.13 21.53 -4.00
N ARG A 186 -13.80 20.40 -4.12
CA ARG A 186 -14.77 20.12 -5.19
C ARG A 186 -16.14 20.75 -4.94
N SER A 187 -16.50 21.06 -3.66
CA SER A 187 -17.81 21.57 -3.25
C SER A 187 -18.12 22.96 -3.76
#